data_a4a4bb14844a110b59f5f8fac2c5e374
#
_entry.id   a4a4bb14844a110b59f5f8fac2c5e374
#
_cell.length_a   1.000
_cell.length_b   1.000
_cell.length_c   1.000
_cell.angle_alpha   90.00
_cell.angle_beta   90.00
_cell.angle_gamma   90.00
#
_symmetry.space_group_name_H-M   'P 1'
#
loop_
_entity.id
_entity.type
_entity.pdbx_description
1 polymer ?
#
loop_
_entity_poly.entity_id
_entity_poly.type
_entity_poly.pdbx_seq_one_letter_code
_entity_poly.pdbx_strand_id
1 'polypeptide(L)'
;MQKIISIKDGVTRMPEWRMAEPVNFESCEGEHIAIVGPNGGGKSMFVDIIVGRHPLLMHDPDYDFSPSTKKMVSDNIKYITFRDTYGGDNDRTYFLQQRWNQLEIDENTPIVKDKLEEAYNMAGEDTPERRNLQKHIYELFHMEHLLDKYTILLSSGELRKFKLASTLSLNPAS
;
A
#
# COMPACT_ATOMS: atom_id res chain seq x y z
N MET A 1 7.16 12.00 21.85
CA MET A 1 6.65 11.37 20.61
C MET A 1 7.85 10.78 19.88
N GLN A 2 7.80 9.51 19.54
CA GLN A 2 8.87 8.82 18.82
C GLN A 2 8.88 9.32 17.37
N LYS A 3 10.06 9.69 16.85
CA LYS A 3 10.24 9.99 15.43
C LYS A 3 10.38 8.69 14.67
N ILE A 4 9.47 8.45 13.75
CA ILE A 4 9.48 7.24 12.91
C ILE A 4 10.35 7.43 11.68
N ILE A 5 10.30 8.63 11.07
CA ILE A 5 11.07 8.95 9.87
C ILE A 5 11.69 10.34 10.05
N SER A 6 12.96 10.48 9.70
CA SER A 6 13.65 11.78 9.67
C SER A 6 14.52 11.87 8.42
N ILE A 7 14.35 12.95 7.66
CA ILE A 7 15.18 13.31 6.50
C ILE A 7 15.64 14.75 6.69
N LYS A 8 16.96 14.96 6.58
CA LYS A 8 17.56 16.30 6.65
C LYS A 8 18.37 16.54 5.38
N ASP A 9 18.08 17.66 4.72
CA ASP A 9 18.76 18.11 3.50
C ASP A 9 18.90 17.00 2.44
N GLY A 10 17.84 16.20 2.29
CA GLY A 10 17.80 15.03 1.42
C GLY A 10 17.83 15.43 -0.05
N VAL A 11 18.89 15.05 -0.77
CA VAL A 11 19.03 15.21 -2.21
C VAL A 11 19.25 13.84 -2.84
N THR A 12 18.41 13.47 -3.80
CA THR A 12 18.53 12.19 -4.47
C THR A 12 19.82 12.07 -5.29
N ARG A 13 20.39 10.87 -5.34
CA ARG A 13 21.60 10.58 -6.09
C ARG A 13 21.42 10.84 -7.58
N MET A 14 20.31 10.40 -8.13
CA MET A 14 20.00 10.49 -9.56
C MET A 14 19.41 11.86 -9.87
N PRO A 15 19.98 12.62 -10.82
CA PRO A 15 19.54 13.97 -11.16
C PRO A 15 18.07 14.07 -11.59
N GLU A 16 17.58 13.05 -12.30
CA GLU A 16 16.21 12.97 -12.80
C GLU A 16 15.15 12.88 -11.68
N TRP A 17 15.56 12.49 -10.49
CA TRP A 17 14.68 12.38 -9.31
C TRP A 17 14.92 13.48 -8.27
N ARG A 18 15.63 14.52 -8.64
CA ARG A 18 15.89 15.64 -7.73
C ARG A 18 14.67 16.53 -7.60
N MET A 19 14.33 16.84 -6.36
CA MET A 19 13.40 17.91 -6.05
C MET A 19 14.06 19.26 -6.30
N ALA A 20 13.24 20.32 -6.48
CA ALA A 20 13.75 21.68 -6.66
C ALA A 20 14.59 22.16 -5.47
N GLU A 21 14.24 21.69 -4.28
CA GLU A 21 14.95 21.98 -3.02
C GLU A 21 15.25 20.67 -2.28
N PRO A 22 16.27 20.66 -1.40
CA PRO A 22 16.54 19.52 -0.53
C PRO A 22 15.33 19.16 0.33
N VAL A 23 15.08 17.87 0.48
CA VAL A 23 13.94 17.36 1.24
C VAL A 23 14.27 17.42 2.73
N ASN A 24 13.42 18.10 3.48
CA ASN A 24 13.39 18.06 4.94
C ASN A 24 12.04 17.54 5.39
N PHE A 25 12.03 16.41 6.11
CA PHE A 25 10.81 15.76 6.53
C PHE A 25 11.00 15.02 7.84
N GLU A 26 10.04 15.16 8.75
CA GLU A 26 9.96 14.37 9.97
C GLU A 26 8.53 13.87 10.13
N SER A 27 8.38 12.63 10.58
CA SER A 27 7.09 12.02 10.96
C SER A 27 7.23 11.33 12.30
N CYS A 28 6.24 11.53 13.15
CA CYS A 28 6.18 10.92 14.47
C CYS A 28 5.07 9.86 14.55
N GLU A 29 5.15 9.04 15.58
CA GLU A 29 4.12 8.04 15.90
C GLU A 29 2.73 8.70 16.04
N GLY A 30 1.71 8.10 15.42
CA GLY A 30 0.32 8.58 15.47
C GLY A 30 0.01 9.80 14.63
N GLU A 31 0.97 10.34 13.87
CA GLU A 31 0.70 11.45 12.96
C GLU A 31 0.01 11.00 11.67
N HIS A 32 -0.95 11.81 11.24
CA HIS A 32 -1.63 11.69 9.94
C HIS A 32 -1.22 12.86 9.05
N ILE A 33 -0.48 12.59 7.99
CA ILE A 33 0.09 13.62 7.12
C ILE A 33 -0.59 13.60 5.76
N ALA A 34 -1.07 14.76 5.28
CA ALA A 34 -1.61 14.95 3.94
C ALA A 34 -0.66 15.79 3.09
N ILE A 35 -0.23 15.23 1.95
CA ILE A 35 0.62 15.95 0.98
C ILE A 35 -0.28 16.49 -0.13
N VAL A 36 -0.40 17.81 -0.19
CA VAL A 36 -1.26 18.51 -1.15
C VAL A 36 -0.44 19.35 -2.13
N GLY A 37 -0.94 19.55 -3.32
CA GLY A 37 -0.28 20.35 -4.36
C GLY A 37 -0.79 20.03 -5.76
N PRO A 38 -0.37 20.79 -6.79
CA PRO A 38 -0.80 20.59 -8.16
C PRO A 38 -0.30 19.28 -8.76
N ASN A 39 -0.92 18.82 -9.85
CA ASN A 39 -0.40 17.70 -10.62
C ASN A 39 0.97 18.06 -11.19
N GLY A 40 1.91 17.12 -11.17
CA GLY A 40 3.30 17.37 -11.54
C GLY A 40 4.17 18.06 -10.49
N GLY A 41 3.60 18.49 -9.34
CA GLY A 41 4.33 19.16 -8.26
C GLY A 41 5.25 18.25 -7.41
N GLY A 42 5.63 17.07 -7.89
CA GLY A 42 6.61 16.21 -7.23
C GLY A 42 6.10 15.39 -6.04
N LYS A 43 4.77 15.38 -5.75
CA LYS A 43 4.22 14.66 -4.58
C LYS A 43 4.60 13.18 -4.54
N SER A 44 4.48 12.48 -5.66
CA SER A 44 4.85 11.04 -5.73
C SER A 44 6.35 10.84 -5.54
N MET A 45 7.17 11.71 -6.12
CA MET A 45 8.62 11.72 -5.92
C MET A 45 9.00 11.92 -4.46
N PHE A 46 8.35 12.86 -3.80
CA PHE A 46 8.54 13.12 -2.37
C PHE A 46 8.19 11.89 -1.52
N VAL A 47 7.06 11.23 -1.81
CA VAL A 47 6.70 9.98 -1.12
C VAL A 47 7.72 8.87 -1.40
N ASP A 48 8.17 8.72 -2.65
CA ASP A 48 9.16 7.71 -3.02
C ASP A 48 10.51 7.93 -2.29
N ILE A 49 10.88 9.19 -2.03
CA ILE A 49 12.04 9.53 -1.18
C ILE A 49 11.79 9.13 0.27
N ILE A 50 10.63 9.47 0.84
CA ILE A 50 10.27 9.14 2.23
C ILE A 50 10.30 7.63 2.48
N VAL A 51 9.81 6.83 1.53
CA VAL A 51 9.79 5.36 1.66
C VAL A 51 11.10 4.70 1.23
N GLY A 52 12.15 5.47 0.97
CA GLY A 52 13.50 4.97 0.68
C GLY A 52 13.69 4.34 -0.70
N ARG A 53 12.81 4.63 -1.67
CA ARG A 53 12.95 4.12 -3.05
C ARG A 53 14.06 4.80 -3.84
N HIS A 54 14.40 6.02 -3.47
CA HIS A 54 15.45 6.80 -4.10
C HIS A 54 16.58 7.07 -3.10
N PRO A 55 17.77 6.49 -3.30
CA PRO A 55 18.90 6.70 -2.41
C PRO A 55 19.34 8.17 -2.44
N LEU A 56 19.71 8.70 -1.29
CA LEU A 56 20.18 10.05 -1.12
C LEU A 56 21.71 10.15 -1.29
N LEU A 57 22.22 11.38 -1.54
CA LEU A 57 23.64 11.63 -1.79
C LEU A 57 24.48 11.52 -0.52
N MET A 58 24.01 12.08 0.59
CA MET A 58 24.80 12.21 1.81
C MET A 58 24.38 11.21 2.89
N HIS A 59 23.11 11.27 3.28
CA HIS A 59 22.56 10.42 4.32
C HIS A 59 21.21 9.89 3.85
N ASP A 60 21.03 8.58 3.92
CA ASP A 60 19.73 7.98 3.69
C ASP A 60 18.74 8.42 4.79
N PRO A 61 17.43 8.32 4.56
CA PRO A 61 16.43 8.59 5.57
C PRO A 61 16.69 7.77 6.84
N ASP A 62 16.58 8.42 7.99
CA ASP A 62 16.67 7.75 9.28
C ASP A 62 15.31 7.21 9.69
N TYR A 63 15.24 5.93 10.03
CA TYR A 63 14.01 5.24 10.40
C TYR A 63 14.12 4.62 11.78
N ASP A 64 13.17 4.92 12.65
CA ASP A 64 12.99 4.24 13.93
C ASP A 64 11.64 3.54 13.99
N PHE A 65 11.65 2.25 13.73
CA PHE A 65 10.44 1.42 13.75
C PHE A 65 10.20 0.73 15.10
N SER A 66 10.85 1.17 16.18
CA SER A 66 10.60 0.59 17.51
C SER A 66 9.12 0.71 17.90
N PRO A 67 8.49 -0.30 18.49
CA PRO A 67 9.05 -1.56 19.00
C PRO A 67 9.11 -2.71 17.99
N SER A 68 8.89 -2.48 16.70
CA SER A 68 8.96 -3.52 15.67
C SER A 68 10.35 -4.20 15.65
N THR A 69 10.36 -5.52 15.61
CA THR A 69 11.59 -6.31 15.45
C THR A 69 12.09 -6.35 14.01
N LYS A 70 11.25 -5.93 13.07
CA LYS A 70 11.57 -5.88 11.64
C LYS A 70 12.39 -4.63 11.33
N LYS A 71 13.51 -4.81 10.63
CA LYS A 71 14.47 -3.72 10.35
C LYS A 71 14.32 -3.11 8.97
N MET A 72 13.71 -3.83 8.02
CA MET A 72 13.59 -3.33 6.65
C MET A 72 12.43 -2.32 6.51
N VAL A 73 12.64 -1.29 5.73
CA VAL A 73 11.61 -0.28 5.43
C VAL A 73 10.38 -0.94 4.80
N SER A 74 10.58 -1.88 3.87
CA SER A 74 9.50 -2.62 3.20
C SER A 74 8.61 -3.44 4.14
N ASP A 75 9.15 -3.84 5.28
CA ASP A 75 8.39 -4.59 6.27
C ASP A 75 7.49 -3.69 7.13
N ASN A 76 7.94 -2.46 7.39
CA ASN A 76 7.30 -1.52 8.30
C ASN A 76 6.47 -0.46 7.55
N ILE A 77 6.85 -0.07 6.35
CA ILE A 77 6.11 0.90 5.53
C ILE A 77 5.40 0.19 4.38
N LYS A 78 4.08 0.32 4.32
CA LYS A 78 3.26 -0.21 3.23
C LYS A 78 2.86 0.92 2.28
N TYR A 79 3.35 0.83 1.05
CA TYR A 79 3.07 1.80 0.01
C TYR A 79 1.97 1.30 -0.92
N ILE A 80 0.82 1.97 -0.91
CA ILE A 80 -0.33 1.59 -1.73
C ILE A 80 -0.48 2.59 -2.86
N THR A 81 -0.36 2.12 -4.09
CA THR A 81 -0.68 2.91 -5.28
C THR A 81 -2.07 2.57 -5.76
N PHE A 82 -2.84 3.60 -6.12
CA PHE A 82 -4.16 3.43 -6.74
C PHE A 82 -4.10 3.42 -8.27
N ARG A 83 -2.94 3.13 -8.85
CA ARG A 83 -2.87 2.79 -10.27
C ARG A 83 -3.57 1.45 -10.46
N ASP A 84 -4.29 1.31 -11.54
CA ASP A 84 -5.00 0.06 -11.91
C ASP A 84 -3.99 -1.04 -12.28
N THR A 85 -3.23 -1.51 -11.30
CA THR A 85 -2.35 -2.66 -11.42
C THR A 85 -3.07 -3.85 -10.82
N TYR A 86 -3.74 -4.61 -11.66
CA TYR A 86 -4.20 -5.94 -11.35
C TYR A 86 -3.05 -6.91 -11.61
N GLY A 87 -2.57 -7.60 -10.58
CA GLY A 87 -1.56 -8.63 -10.75
C GLY A 87 -0.18 -8.17 -11.25
N GLY A 88 0.70 -9.10 -11.57
CA GLY A 88 1.96 -8.87 -12.25
C GLY A 88 1.78 -8.38 -13.69
N ASP A 89 2.85 -7.92 -14.34
CA ASP A 89 2.81 -7.35 -15.69
C ASP A 89 2.12 -8.22 -16.76
N ASN A 90 2.13 -9.55 -16.58
CA ASN A 90 1.46 -10.48 -17.49
C ASN A 90 -0.06 -10.56 -17.29
N ASP A 91 -0.56 -10.29 -16.08
CA ASP A 91 -2.00 -10.39 -15.77
C ASP A 91 -2.78 -9.16 -16.25
N ARG A 92 -2.11 -8.01 -16.40
CA ARG A 92 -2.75 -6.75 -16.76
C ARG A 92 -3.52 -6.80 -18.07
N THR A 93 -2.92 -7.41 -19.10
CA THR A 93 -3.54 -7.53 -20.42
C THR A 93 -4.70 -8.51 -20.41
N TYR A 94 -4.55 -9.61 -19.67
CA TYR A 94 -5.57 -10.64 -19.51
C TYR A 94 -6.81 -10.10 -18.77
N PHE A 95 -6.61 -9.41 -17.64
CA PHE A 95 -7.71 -8.83 -16.87
C PHE A 95 -8.42 -7.68 -17.61
N LEU A 96 -7.69 -6.85 -18.34
CA LEU A 96 -8.30 -5.82 -19.16
C LEU A 96 -9.16 -6.44 -20.29
N GLN A 97 -8.68 -7.49 -20.94
CA GLN A 97 -9.43 -8.20 -21.97
C GLN A 97 -10.69 -8.86 -21.41
N GLN A 98 -10.61 -9.52 -20.25
CA GLN A 98 -11.80 -10.11 -19.60
C GLN A 98 -12.84 -9.05 -19.20
N ARG A 99 -12.41 -7.89 -18.71
CA ARG A 99 -13.32 -6.78 -18.37
C ARG A 99 -14.07 -6.23 -19.57
N TRP A 100 -13.46 -6.25 -20.75
CA TRP A 100 -14.08 -5.80 -22.00
C TRP A 100 -14.96 -6.90 -22.65
N ASN A 101 -14.58 -8.15 -22.52
CA ASN A 101 -15.26 -9.26 -23.15
C ASN A 101 -16.45 -9.84 -22.35
N GLN A 102 -16.81 -9.32 -21.20
CA GLN A 102 -17.97 -9.60 -20.31
C GLN A 102 -18.76 -10.95 -20.50
N LEU A 103 -18.39 -11.77 -21.49
CA LEU A 103 -19.17 -12.89 -21.95
C LEU A 103 -18.86 -14.21 -21.27
N GLU A 104 -17.65 -14.36 -20.68
CA GLU A 104 -17.29 -15.56 -19.92
C GLU A 104 -16.32 -15.16 -18.80
N ILE A 105 -16.84 -15.08 -17.57
CA ILE A 105 -15.98 -15.04 -16.37
C ILE A 105 -15.47 -16.46 -16.19
N ASP A 106 -14.15 -16.64 -16.28
CA ASP A 106 -13.50 -17.92 -15.99
C ASP A 106 -13.86 -18.35 -14.55
N GLU A 107 -14.26 -19.61 -14.38
CA GLU A 107 -14.57 -20.19 -13.06
C GLU A 107 -13.41 -20.07 -12.07
N ASN A 108 -12.17 -19.92 -12.56
CA ASN A 108 -10.98 -19.70 -11.76
C ASN A 108 -10.73 -18.22 -11.40
N THR A 109 -11.62 -17.31 -11.81
CA THR A 109 -11.46 -15.89 -11.45
C THR A 109 -11.62 -15.71 -9.94
N PRO A 110 -10.62 -15.13 -9.24
CA PRO A 110 -10.67 -15.04 -7.80
C PRO A 110 -11.76 -14.06 -7.34
N ILE A 111 -12.49 -14.43 -6.30
CA ILE A 111 -13.40 -13.55 -5.59
C ILE A 111 -12.64 -12.76 -4.51
N VAL A 112 -13.21 -11.61 -4.12
CA VAL A 112 -12.62 -10.71 -3.12
C VAL A 112 -12.32 -11.43 -1.81
N LYS A 113 -13.24 -12.24 -1.32
CA LYS A 113 -13.09 -13.01 -0.07
C LYS A 113 -11.86 -13.90 -0.10
N ASP A 114 -11.66 -14.65 -1.17
CA ASP A 114 -10.54 -15.59 -1.28
C ASP A 114 -9.19 -14.86 -1.27
N LYS A 115 -9.11 -13.72 -1.98
CA LYS A 115 -7.90 -12.89 -1.99
C LYS A 115 -7.61 -12.21 -0.64
N LEU A 116 -8.64 -11.80 0.10
CA LEU A 116 -8.47 -11.26 1.45
C LEU A 116 -8.06 -12.35 2.44
N GLU A 117 -8.60 -13.56 2.31
CA GLU A 117 -8.21 -14.70 3.13
C GLU A 117 -6.79 -15.17 2.81
N GLU A 118 -6.39 -15.19 1.53
CA GLU A 118 -5.01 -15.43 1.12
C GLU A 118 -4.06 -14.42 1.78
N ALA A 119 -4.36 -13.11 1.70
CA ALA A 119 -3.56 -12.07 2.34
C ALA A 119 -3.50 -12.25 3.87
N TYR A 120 -4.62 -12.59 4.49
CA TYR A 120 -4.68 -12.89 5.92
C TYR A 120 -3.75 -14.05 6.31
N ASN A 121 -3.80 -15.15 5.57
CA ASN A 121 -3.00 -16.36 5.84
C ASN A 121 -1.50 -16.12 5.59
N MET A 122 -1.14 -15.28 4.61
CA MET A 122 0.25 -14.92 4.35
C MET A 122 0.89 -14.08 5.47
N ALA A 123 0.10 -13.39 6.27
CA ALA A 123 0.57 -12.49 7.31
C ALA A 123 0.97 -13.20 8.62
N GLY A 124 0.57 -14.46 8.82
CA GLY A 124 0.92 -15.24 10.01
C GLY A 124 -0.19 -16.20 10.45
N GLU A 125 -0.08 -16.68 11.69
CA GLU A 125 -1.01 -17.65 12.25
C GLU A 125 -2.42 -17.07 12.45
N ASP A 126 -3.43 -17.94 12.40
CA ASP A 126 -4.82 -17.58 12.68
C ASP A 126 -5.02 -17.42 14.18
N THR A 127 -5.23 -16.19 14.64
CA THR A 127 -5.50 -15.90 16.05
C THR A 127 -6.83 -15.13 16.19
N PRO A 128 -7.50 -15.25 17.36
CA PRO A 128 -8.75 -14.53 17.61
C PRO A 128 -8.61 -13.01 17.45
N GLU A 129 -7.47 -12.45 17.86
CA GLU A 129 -7.18 -11.02 17.76
C GLU A 129 -7.11 -10.57 16.30
N ARG A 130 -6.42 -11.35 15.47
CA ARG A 130 -6.32 -11.07 14.02
C ARG A 130 -7.66 -11.22 13.32
N ARG A 131 -8.49 -12.20 13.69
CA ARG A 131 -9.85 -12.36 13.16
C ARG A 131 -10.75 -11.19 13.55
N ASN A 132 -10.63 -10.70 14.78
CA ASN A 132 -11.35 -9.50 15.20
C ASN A 132 -10.90 -8.25 14.42
N LEU A 133 -9.60 -8.10 14.19
CA LEU A 133 -9.07 -7.02 13.36
C LEU A 133 -9.59 -7.11 11.91
N GLN A 134 -9.56 -8.30 11.30
CA GLN A 134 -10.09 -8.53 9.96
C GLN A 134 -11.58 -8.15 9.88
N LYS A 135 -12.38 -8.57 10.85
CA LYS A 135 -13.79 -8.21 10.93
C LYS A 135 -13.98 -6.71 11.03
N HIS A 136 -13.21 -6.05 11.89
CA HIS A 136 -13.26 -4.59 12.03
C HIS A 136 -12.88 -3.86 10.73
N ILE A 137 -11.87 -4.36 9.99
CA ILE A 137 -11.49 -3.83 8.68
C ILE A 137 -12.67 -3.96 7.69
N TYR A 138 -13.36 -5.10 7.69
CA TYR A 138 -14.52 -5.31 6.80
C TYR A 138 -15.66 -4.35 7.12
N GLU A 139 -15.98 -4.17 8.39
CA GLU A 139 -16.99 -3.21 8.87
C GLU A 139 -16.60 -1.77 8.49
N LEU A 140 -15.34 -1.36 8.76
CA LEU A 140 -14.83 -0.01 8.49
C LEU A 140 -14.92 0.39 7.01
N PHE A 141 -14.60 -0.53 6.11
CA PHE A 141 -14.64 -0.28 4.68
C PHE A 141 -15.96 -0.69 4.02
N HIS A 142 -16.93 -1.19 4.80
CA HIS A 142 -18.20 -1.72 4.28
C HIS A 142 -17.97 -2.75 3.17
N MET A 143 -17.20 -3.81 3.50
CA MET A 143 -16.74 -4.81 2.53
C MET A 143 -17.76 -5.94 2.31
N GLU A 144 -18.77 -6.09 3.16
CA GLU A 144 -19.67 -7.25 3.19
C GLU A 144 -20.29 -7.54 1.82
N HIS A 145 -20.73 -6.49 1.12
CA HIS A 145 -21.34 -6.62 -0.21
C HIS A 145 -20.34 -6.85 -1.35
N LEU A 146 -19.04 -6.79 -1.05
CA LEU A 146 -17.96 -6.99 -2.02
C LEU A 146 -17.35 -8.40 -1.93
N LEU A 147 -17.52 -9.10 -0.81
CA LEU A 147 -16.80 -10.35 -0.51
C LEU A 147 -17.03 -11.42 -1.57
N ASP A 148 -18.26 -11.52 -2.09
CA ASP A 148 -18.63 -12.52 -3.10
C ASP A 148 -18.48 -12.02 -4.54
N LYS A 149 -17.97 -10.79 -4.74
CA LYS A 149 -17.71 -10.27 -6.08
C LYS A 149 -16.38 -10.80 -6.63
N TYR A 150 -16.35 -11.02 -7.93
CA TYR A 150 -15.09 -11.24 -8.63
C TYR A 150 -14.22 -9.98 -8.60
N THR A 151 -12.93 -10.13 -8.35
CA THR A 151 -11.99 -8.99 -8.22
C THR A 151 -11.94 -8.12 -9.48
N ILE A 152 -12.12 -8.71 -10.65
CA ILE A 152 -12.16 -8.02 -11.95
C ILE A 152 -13.39 -7.13 -12.15
N LEU A 153 -14.48 -7.39 -11.42
CA LEU A 153 -15.74 -6.63 -11.51
C LEU A 153 -15.81 -5.46 -10.53
N LEU A 154 -14.77 -5.24 -9.74
CA LEU A 154 -14.73 -4.11 -8.82
C LEU A 154 -14.64 -2.78 -9.55
N SER A 155 -15.48 -1.83 -9.16
CA SER A 155 -15.31 -0.43 -9.56
C SER A 155 -14.00 0.13 -9.00
N SER A 156 -13.53 1.26 -9.53
CA SER A 156 -12.28 1.89 -9.05
C SER A 156 -12.32 2.21 -7.54
N GLY A 157 -13.49 2.61 -7.02
CA GLY A 157 -13.67 2.85 -5.58
C GLY A 157 -13.63 1.57 -4.75
N GLU A 158 -14.33 0.52 -5.20
CA GLU A 158 -14.34 -0.80 -4.56
C GLU A 158 -12.95 -1.45 -4.58
N LEU A 159 -12.22 -1.30 -5.69
CA LEU A 159 -10.83 -1.77 -5.79
C LEU A 159 -9.90 -1.09 -4.79
N ARG A 160 -10.09 0.22 -4.55
CA ARG A 160 -9.32 0.95 -3.52
C ARG A 160 -9.59 0.41 -2.13
N LYS A 161 -10.87 0.19 -1.79
CA LYS A 161 -11.26 -0.44 -0.52
C LYS A 161 -10.64 -1.82 -0.37
N PHE A 162 -10.73 -2.65 -1.41
CA PHE A 162 -10.13 -3.98 -1.43
C PHE A 162 -8.61 -3.93 -1.21
N LYS A 163 -7.88 -3.06 -1.91
CA LYS A 163 -6.43 -2.91 -1.74
C LYS A 163 -6.06 -2.46 -0.32
N LEU A 164 -6.81 -1.52 0.26
CA LEU A 164 -6.61 -1.08 1.63
C LEU A 164 -6.85 -2.21 2.62
N ALA A 165 -7.98 -2.91 2.51
CA ALA A 165 -8.32 -4.04 3.38
C ALA A 165 -7.27 -5.17 3.29
N SER A 166 -6.85 -5.52 2.08
CA SER A 166 -5.81 -6.53 1.85
C SER A 166 -4.48 -6.12 2.50
N THR A 167 -4.06 -4.87 2.32
CA THR A 167 -2.78 -4.39 2.88
C THR A 167 -2.81 -4.37 4.41
N LEU A 168 -3.90 -3.94 5.02
CA LEU A 168 -4.06 -3.94 6.47
C LEU A 168 -4.12 -5.37 7.03
N SER A 169 -4.69 -6.32 6.27
CA SER A 169 -4.71 -7.74 6.66
C SER A 169 -3.31 -8.38 6.62
N LEU A 170 -2.42 -7.89 5.74
CA LEU A 170 -1.01 -8.32 5.66
C LEU A 170 -0.12 -7.76 6.76
N ASN A 171 -0.57 -6.73 7.48
CA ASN A 171 0.20 -6.14 8.56
C ASN A 171 -0.43 -6.55 9.89
N PRO A 172 -0.01 -7.70 10.48
CA PRO A 172 -0.46 -8.03 11.83
C PRO A 172 -0.02 -6.90 12.73
N ALA A 173 -0.95 -6.30 13.44
CA ALA A 173 -0.64 -5.34 14.47
C ALA A 173 0.40 -5.99 15.40
N SER A 174 1.57 -5.40 15.46
CA SER A 174 2.60 -5.73 16.42
C SER A 174 2.14 -5.33 17.81
#